data_1c995c71e6ee2f8481ec820e8df4bae0
#
_entry.id   1c995c71e6ee2f8481ec820e8df4bae0
#
_cell.length_a   1.000
_cell.length_b   1.000
_cell.length_c   1.000
_cell.angle_alpha   90.00
_cell.angle_beta   90.00
_cell.angle_gamma   90.00
#
_symmetry.space_group_name_H-M   'P 1'
#
loop_
_entity.id
_entity.type
_entity.pdbx_description
1 polymer ?
#
loop_
_entity_poly.entity_id
_entity_poly.type
_entity_poly.pdbx_seq_one_letter_code
_entity_poly.pdbx_strand_id
1 'polypeptide(L)'
;MKAYKLNLEKTIKTYHLIDSEIELNNCYSNVFRVAQATENKDFNFCYGYIEQRLTNTTILFRHCFLKDNNTNKIIDVTALLWRDFEKDYNDYNYYIFKEFNRNHY
;
A
#
# COMPACT_ATOMS: atom_id res chain seq x y z
N MET A 1 -7.05 -16.93 -1.22
CA MET A 1 -6.97 -15.52 -1.60
C MET A 1 -5.80 -15.28 -2.52
N LYS A 2 -5.99 -14.38 -3.48
CA LYS A 2 -4.91 -14.00 -4.37
C LYS A 2 -3.92 -13.09 -3.66
N ALA A 3 -2.63 -13.34 -3.80
CA ALA A 3 -1.58 -12.48 -3.30
C ALA A 3 -1.24 -11.41 -4.35
N TYR A 4 -1.08 -10.18 -3.89
CA TYR A 4 -0.66 -9.05 -4.72
C TYR A 4 0.72 -8.60 -4.31
N LYS A 5 1.48 -8.09 -5.26
CA LYS A 5 2.82 -7.55 -5.03
C LYS A 5 2.83 -6.03 -5.13
N LEU A 6 3.80 -5.42 -4.46
CA LEU A 6 3.98 -3.97 -4.49
C LEU A 6 4.62 -3.52 -5.80
N ASN A 7 4.18 -2.37 -6.31
CA ASN A 7 4.91 -1.63 -7.34
C ASN A 7 5.77 -0.58 -6.63
N LEU A 8 7.04 -0.88 -6.41
CA LEU A 8 7.93 -0.01 -5.65
C LEU A 8 8.14 1.33 -6.35
N GLU A 9 8.39 1.32 -7.65
CA GLU A 9 8.64 2.56 -8.40
C GLU A 9 7.47 3.53 -8.30
N LYS A 10 6.27 3.04 -8.53
CA LYS A 10 5.06 3.87 -8.47
C LYS A 10 4.74 4.30 -7.04
N THR A 11 5.04 3.45 -6.06
CA THR A 11 4.89 3.78 -4.64
C THR A 11 5.80 4.96 -4.27
N ILE A 12 7.05 4.93 -4.68
CA ILE A 12 8.01 6.01 -4.42
C ILE A 12 7.55 7.31 -5.08
N LYS A 13 7.13 7.26 -6.33
CA LYS A 13 6.61 8.44 -7.02
C LYS A 13 5.40 9.04 -6.32
N THR A 14 4.49 8.19 -5.87
CA THR A 14 3.29 8.62 -5.15
C THR A 14 3.66 9.25 -3.81
N TYR A 15 4.60 8.64 -3.09
CA TYR A 15 5.11 9.17 -1.83
C TYR A 15 5.63 10.60 -1.99
N HIS A 16 6.40 10.88 -3.03
CA HIS A 16 6.99 12.20 -3.25
C HIS A 16 5.96 13.30 -3.52
N LEU A 17 4.73 12.94 -3.85
CA LEU A 17 3.66 13.93 -4.01
C LEU A 17 3.14 14.45 -2.66
N ILE A 18 3.30 13.68 -1.59
CA ILE A 18 2.67 13.98 -0.29
C ILE A 18 3.58 13.67 0.89
N ASP A 19 4.90 13.60 0.69
CA ASP A 19 5.85 13.09 1.69
C ASP A 19 5.75 13.76 3.06
N SER A 20 5.49 15.07 3.10
CA SER A 20 5.37 15.81 4.36
C SER A 20 4.11 15.48 5.15
N GLU A 21 3.17 14.76 4.55
CA GLU A 21 1.88 14.44 5.16
C GLU A 21 1.75 12.97 5.55
N ILE A 22 2.77 12.16 5.28
CA ILE A 22 2.74 10.73 5.59
C ILE A 22 3.11 10.51 7.05
N GLU A 23 2.31 9.74 7.75
CA GLU A 23 2.51 9.41 9.17
C GLU A 23 2.71 7.92 9.37
N LEU A 24 3.72 7.56 10.17
CA LEU A 24 3.97 6.17 10.54
C LEU A 24 2.78 5.65 11.37
N ASN A 25 2.40 4.40 11.12
CA ASN A 25 1.30 3.72 11.82
C ASN A 25 -0.09 4.32 11.58
N ASN A 26 -0.23 5.13 10.54
CA ASN A 26 -1.51 5.75 10.19
C ASN A 26 -1.85 5.49 8.72
N CYS A 27 -1.91 4.21 8.36
CA CYS A 27 -2.10 3.81 6.96
C CYS A 27 -3.43 4.32 6.39
N TYR A 28 -4.47 4.37 7.21
CA TYR A 28 -5.79 4.83 6.76
C TYR A 28 -5.74 6.29 6.31
N SER A 29 -5.21 7.18 7.14
CA SER A 29 -5.06 8.59 6.80
C SER A 29 -4.13 8.80 5.61
N ASN A 30 -3.04 8.04 5.54
CA ASN A 30 -2.09 8.15 4.45
C ASN A 30 -2.72 7.81 3.11
N VAL A 31 -3.50 6.74 3.04
CA VAL A 31 -4.22 6.34 1.82
C VAL A 31 -5.21 7.42 1.40
N PHE A 32 -5.91 7.99 2.37
CA PHE A 32 -6.88 9.05 2.11
C PHE A 32 -6.21 10.30 1.52
N ARG A 33 -5.04 10.67 2.06
CA ARG A 33 -4.26 11.81 1.55
C ARG A 33 -3.77 11.57 0.13
N VAL A 34 -3.34 10.36 -0.19
CA VAL A 34 -2.97 10.01 -1.55
C VAL A 34 -4.15 10.19 -2.49
N ALA A 35 -5.31 9.69 -2.10
CA ALA A 35 -6.52 9.80 -2.92
C ALA A 35 -6.88 11.27 -3.19
N GLN A 36 -6.72 12.15 -2.20
CA GLN A 36 -6.99 13.57 -2.37
C GLN A 36 -5.97 14.28 -3.26
N ALA A 37 -4.70 13.88 -3.15
CA ALA A 37 -3.61 14.61 -3.81
C ALA A 37 -3.41 14.19 -5.27
N THR A 38 -3.71 12.95 -5.62
CA THR A 38 -3.32 12.42 -6.93
C THR A 38 -4.35 12.58 -8.01
N GLU A 39 -5.62 12.76 -7.66
CA GLU A 39 -6.73 12.75 -8.62
C GLU A 39 -6.74 11.51 -9.53
N ASN A 40 -5.94 10.51 -9.21
CA ASN A 40 -5.81 9.30 -10.02
C ASN A 40 -6.97 8.35 -9.73
N LYS A 41 -7.90 8.26 -10.70
CA LYS A 41 -9.10 7.43 -10.57
C LYS A 41 -8.83 5.94 -10.78
N ASP A 42 -7.61 5.59 -11.16
CA ASP A 42 -7.22 4.20 -11.38
C ASP A 42 -6.78 3.48 -10.11
N PHE A 43 -6.75 4.18 -8.98
CA PHE A 43 -6.44 3.60 -7.68
C PHE A 43 -7.71 3.20 -6.95
N ASN A 44 -7.76 1.97 -6.45
CA ASN A 44 -8.79 1.54 -5.51
C ASN A 44 -8.25 1.56 -4.09
N PHE A 45 -9.11 1.95 -3.16
CA PHE A 45 -8.83 1.89 -1.73
C PHE A 45 -8.99 0.43 -1.28
N CYS A 46 -8.00 -0.11 -0.57
CA CYS A 46 -8.03 -1.48 -0.10
C CYS A 46 -7.80 -1.58 1.39
N TYR A 47 -8.51 -2.50 2.02
CA TYR A 47 -8.31 -2.91 3.40
C TYR A 47 -8.05 -4.41 3.39
N GLY A 48 -6.96 -4.82 4.02
CA GLY A 48 -6.61 -6.22 3.99
C GLY A 48 -5.47 -6.57 4.92
N TYR A 49 -4.64 -7.48 4.46
CA TYR A 49 -3.54 -8.03 5.25
C TYR A 49 -2.24 -7.95 4.48
N ILE A 50 -1.15 -7.73 5.21
CA ILE A 50 0.19 -7.91 4.69
C ILE A 50 0.80 -9.14 5.36
N GLU A 51 1.38 -10.01 4.55
CA GLU A 51 2.16 -11.15 5.02
C GLU A 51 3.63 -10.83 4.76
N GLN A 52 4.42 -10.85 5.83
CA GLN A 52 5.88 -10.71 5.74
C GLN A 52 6.52 -12.04 6.09
N ARG A 53 7.25 -12.62 5.15
CA ARG A 53 7.96 -13.87 5.37
C ARG A 53 9.35 -13.58 5.92
N LEU A 54 9.63 -14.13 7.09
CA LEU A 54 10.93 -14.08 7.73
C LEU A 54 11.54 -15.48 7.70
N THR A 55 12.83 -15.60 8.07
CA THR A 55 13.57 -16.86 7.96
C THR A 55 12.87 -18.03 8.66
N ASN A 56 12.36 -17.81 9.88
CA ASN A 56 11.79 -18.86 10.70
C ASN A 56 10.32 -18.66 11.03
N THR A 57 9.68 -17.63 10.48
CA THR A 57 8.30 -17.32 10.82
C THR A 57 7.67 -16.43 9.75
N THR A 58 6.35 -16.30 9.82
CA THR A 58 5.59 -15.41 8.96
C THR A 58 4.75 -14.50 9.86
N ILE A 59 4.81 -13.21 9.60
CA ILE A 59 4.02 -12.20 10.30
C ILE A 59 2.87 -11.78 9.39
N LEU A 60 1.66 -11.75 9.95
CA LEU A 60 0.46 -11.29 9.25
C LEU A 60 -0.16 -10.15 10.03
N PHE A 61 -0.42 -9.01 9.38
CA PHE A 61 -1.04 -7.88 10.06
C PHE A 61 -1.98 -7.11 9.13
N ARG A 62 -2.95 -6.43 9.75
CA ARG A 62 -3.94 -5.64 9.02
C ARG A 62 -3.32 -4.35 8.52
N HIS A 63 -3.77 -3.91 7.34
CA HIS A 63 -3.22 -2.71 6.72
C HIS A 63 -4.17 -2.14 5.67
N CYS A 64 -4.07 -0.83 5.45
CA CYS A 64 -4.77 -0.13 4.38
C CYS A 64 -3.76 0.27 3.31
N PHE A 65 -4.14 0.09 2.06
CA PHE A 65 -3.27 0.38 0.92
C PHE A 65 -4.09 0.65 -0.33
N LEU A 66 -3.43 1.00 -1.40
CA LEU A 66 -4.08 1.23 -2.68
C LEU A 66 -3.71 0.13 -3.67
N LYS A 67 -4.62 -0.16 -4.57
CA LYS A 67 -4.33 -1.03 -5.72
C LYS A 67 -4.41 -0.20 -6.99
N ASP A 68 -3.37 -0.28 -7.81
CA ASP A 68 -3.33 0.34 -9.11
C ASP A 68 -4.03 -0.58 -10.13
N ASN A 69 -5.16 -0.14 -10.67
CA ASN A 69 -5.94 -0.95 -11.59
C ASN A 69 -5.27 -1.16 -12.94
N ASN A 70 -4.30 -0.32 -13.31
CA ASN A 70 -3.58 -0.45 -14.57
C ASN A 70 -2.56 -1.59 -14.53
N THR A 71 -1.88 -1.77 -13.40
CA THR A 71 -0.86 -2.81 -13.25
C THR A 71 -1.31 -3.98 -12.38
N ASN A 72 -2.43 -3.81 -11.68
CA ASN A 72 -2.93 -4.78 -10.71
C ASN A 72 -1.96 -5.05 -9.56
N LYS A 73 -1.13 -4.04 -9.23
CA LYS A 73 -0.15 -4.08 -8.15
C LYS A 73 -0.48 -3.08 -7.08
N ILE A 74 0.15 -3.23 -5.92
CA ILE A 74 -0.14 -2.44 -4.73
C ILE A 74 0.73 -1.19 -4.69
N ILE A 75 0.12 -0.09 -4.24
CA ILE A 75 0.78 1.18 -3.91
C ILE A 75 0.62 1.37 -2.40
N ASP A 76 1.73 1.45 -1.68
CA ASP A 76 1.71 1.51 -0.22
C ASP A 76 2.74 2.52 0.30
N VAL A 77 2.32 3.77 0.40
CA VAL A 77 3.22 4.86 0.83
C VAL A 77 3.61 4.74 2.30
N THR A 78 2.74 4.21 3.15
CA THR A 78 3.04 4.03 4.58
C THR A 78 4.22 3.08 4.76
N ALA A 79 4.29 2.04 3.94
CA ALA A 79 5.34 1.03 4.05
C ALA A 79 6.73 1.59 3.78
N LEU A 80 6.86 2.69 3.03
CA LEU A 80 8.15 3.32 2.80
C LEU A 80 8.77 3.89 4.09
N LEU A 81 7.96 4.09 5.13
CA LEU A 81 8.45 4.53 6.44
C LEU A 81 8.97 3.38 7.29
N TRP A 82 8.74 2.14 6.87
CA TRP A 82 9.19 0.96 7.62
C TRP A 82 10.67 0.72 7.35
N ARG A 83 11.35 0.29 8.42
CA ARG A 83 12.77 0.00 8.33
C ARG A 83 13.06 -1.07 7.28
N ASP A 84 14.03 -0.81 6.41
CA ASP A 84 14.52 -1.74 5.37
C ASP A 84 13.44 -2.17 4.36
N PHE A 85 12.32 -1.47 4.26
CA PHE A 85 11.24 -1.88 3.37
C PHE A 85 11.69 -1.94 1.90
N GLU A 86 12.43 -0.95 1.43
CA GLU A 86 12.88 -0.91 0.03
C GLU A 86 13.77 -2.10 -0.31
N LYS A 87 14.47 -2.66 0.67
CA LYS A 87 15.30 -3.83 0.52
C LYS A 87 14.47 -5.12 0.54
N ASP A 88 13.44 -5.17 1.38
CA ASP A 88 12.72 -6.40 1.70
C ASP A 88 11.32 -6.50 1.07
N TYR A 89 10.90 -5.51 0.26
CA TYR A 89 9.51 -5.41 -0.21
C TYR A 89 9.04 -6.64 -1.00
N ASN A 90 9.94 -7.39 -1.64
CA ASN A 90 9.58 -8.59 -2.37
C ASN A 90 9.16 -9.76 -1.47
N ASP A 91 9.48 -9.68 -0.18
CA ASP A 91 9.08 -10.68 0.80
C ASP A 91 7.68 -10.42 1.35
N TYR A 92 7.04 -9.36 0.92
CA TYR A 92 5.72 -8.96 1.35
C TYR A 92 4.68 -9.41 0.34
N ASN A 93 3.60 -10.02 0.84
CA ASN A 93 2.41 -10.32 0.05
C ASN A 93 1.23 -9.54 0.61
N TYR A 94 0.43 -8.97 -0.28
CA TYR A 94 -0.74 -8.20 0.08
C TYR A 94 -1.99 -9.00 -0.26
N TYR A 95 -2.91 -9.09 0.70
CA TYR A 95 -4.19 -9.77 0.51
C TYR A 95 -5.33 -8.78 0.73
N ILE A 96 -6.27 -8.72 -0.20
CA ILE A 96 -7.36 -7.76 -0.14
C ILE A 96 -8.57 -8.43 0.51
N PHE A 97 -9.04 -7.84 1.62
CA PHE A 97 -10.28 -8.24 2.28
C PHE A 97 -11.47 -7.45 1.73
N LYS A 98 -11.32 -6.12 1.60
CA LYS A 98 -12.31 -5.25 0.98
C LYS A 98 -11.63 -4.27 0.05
N GLU A 99 -12.26 -4.04 -1.09
CA GLU A 99 -11.78 -3.11 -2.10
C GLU A 99 -12.90 -2.16 -2.49
N PHE A 100 -12.59 -0.85 -2.51
CA PHE A 100 -13.53 0.19 -2.90
C PHE A 100 -12.94 0.99 -4.03
N ASN A 101 -13.73 1.24 -5.07
CA ASN A 101 -13.28 2.17 -6.09
C ASN A 101 -13.36 3.61 -5.55
N ARG A 102 -12.70 4.53 -6.24
CA ARG A 102 -12.57 5.91 -5.75
C ARG A 102 -13.91 6.63 -5.57
N ASN A 103 -14.94 6.22 -6.28
CA ASN A 103 -16.24 6.87 -6.18
C ASN A 103 -16.97 6.55 -4.87
N HIS A 104 -16.48 5.63 -4.07
CA HIS A 104 -17.09 5.20 -2.81
C HIS A 104 -16.47 5.85 -1.56
N TYR A 105 -15.49 6.74 -1.73
CA TYR A 105 -14.84 7.37 -0.58
C TYR A 105 -14.41 8.83 -0.82
#